data_610fd68bdfbbdab8edc33ce0d07d7d10
#
_entry.id   610fd68bdfbbdab8edc33ce0d07d7d10
#
_cell.length_a   1.000
_cell.length_b   1.000
_cell.length_c   1.000
_cell.angle_alpha   90.00
_cell.angle_beta   90.00
_cell.angle_gamma   90.00
#
_symmetry.space_group_name_H-M   'P 1'
#
loop_
_entity.id
_entity.type
_entity.pdbx_description
1 polymer ?
#
loop_
_entity_poly.entity_id
_entity_poly.type
_entity_poly.pdbx_seq_one_letter_code
_entity_poly.pdbx_strand_id
1 'polypeptide(L)'
;MFNKRIRTVACAAALTIAVALPAPASSNAVDLAGARIVHREKSVYRNVMVTENDRHRCMIFTRRIRLLQTCIDRKATDKLVLPYSHGMMTAMIAHPDAKRALIIGLGGGVITRAVRDVAPGIHVDTVELDPAVVDVAKRYFGFRENGHVKTYVNDGRVFIRQQNRKKAHYDIVMIDACDNDFVPEHLLTKEFMQEIQTLLNPGGVVVANSFSKGRLVYHESATYRSVFGNVLEVDVDGGNRIILAGRDGDLGVDRLKRNLQAATPKFDRIGVSAPYLVSIARPSADPKGARPLTDKYSPANLLFGD
;
A
#
# COMPACT_ATOMS: atom_id res chain seq x y z
N MET A 1 28.40 -55.36 53.10
CA MET A 1 27.06 -54.74 52.97
C MET A 1 27.16 -53.47 52.16
N PHE A 2 26.86 -53.56 50.86
CA PHE A 2 26.91 -52.41 49.92
C PHE A 2 25.48 -51.99 49.61
N ASN A 3 25.13 -50.76 49.98
CA ASN A 3 23.82 -50.19 49.73
C ASN A 3 23.88 -49.34 48.47
N LYS A 4 23.32 -49.84 47.34
CA LYS A 4 23.18 -49.09 46.08
C LYS A 4 21.92 -48.24 46.16
N ARG A 5 22.08 -46.90 46.20
CA ARG A 5 21.00 -45.94 46.00
C ARG A 5 20.77 -45.74 44.50
N ILE A 6 19.61 -46.14 44.03
CA ILE A 6 19.12 -45.89 42.66
C ILE A 6 18.60 -44.42 42.62
N ARG A 7 19.23 -43.61 41.79
CA ARG A 7 18.73 -42.24 41.45
C ARG A 7 17.79 -42.35 40.27
N THR A 8 16.53 -42.10 40.52
CA THR A 8 15.51 -41.94 39.46
C THR A 8 15.67 -40.59 38.81
N VAL A 9 16.03 -40.55 37.51
CA VAL A 9 16.06 -39.34 36.72
C VAL A 9 14.68 -39.17 36.13
N ALA A 10 13.95 -38.13 36.57
CA ALA A 10 12.66 -37.74 35.97
C ALA A 10 12.95 -36.97 34.70
N CYS A 11 12.58 -37.53 33.56
CA CYS A 11 12.62 -36.88 32.26
C CYS A 11 11.36 -35.99 32.12
N ALA A 12 11.52 -34.69 32.26
CA ALA A 12 10.44 -33.74 31.97
C ALA A 12 10.31 -33.60 30.45
N ALA A 13 9.26 -34.15 29.87
CA ALA A 13 8.90 -33.93 28.48
C ALA A 13 8.31 -32.52 28.31
N ALA A 14 9.04 -31.63 27.70
CA ALA A 14 8.54 -30.32 27.31
C ALA A 14 7.58 -30.50 26.11
N LEU A 15 6.30 -30.27 26.34
CA LEU A 15 5.27 -30.29 25.33
C LEU A 15 5.38 -28.95 24.53
N THR A 16 6.03 -28.98 23.38
CA THR A 16 6.02 -27.85 22.45
C THR A 16 4.67 -27.82 21.72
N ILE A 17 3.81 -26.92 22.13
CA ILE A 17 2.57 -26.61 21.40
C ILE A 17 3.00 -25.85 20.15
N ALA A 18 3.05 -26.52 19.02
CA ALA A 18 3.15 -25.89 17.72
C ALA A 18 1.83 -25.16 17.43
N VAL A 19 1.80 -23.85 17.61
CA VAL A 19 0.70 -23.02 17.12
C VAL A 19 0.77 -23.07 15.60
N ALA A 20 -0.10 -23.86 14.98
CA ALA A 20 -0.30 -23.84 13.55
C ALA A 20 -0.83 -22.46 13.18
N LEU A 21 0.01 -21.63 12.53
CA LEU A 21 -0.44 -20.41 11.89
C LEU A 21 -1.49 -20.81 10.84
N PRO A 22 -2.66 -20.17 10.81
CA PRO A 22 -3.62 -20.45 9.76
C PRO A 22 -2.94 -20.18 8.42
N ALA A 23 -3.02 -21.15 7.51
CA ALA A 23 -2.56 -20.99 6.14
C ALA A 23 -3.18 -19.70 5.57
N PRO A 24 -2.41 -18.90 4.82
CA PRO A 24 -2.95 -17.69 4.21
C PRO A 24 -4.19 -18.10 3.41
N ALA A 25 -5.32 -17.44 3.68
CA ALA A 25 -6.49 -17.57 2.82
C ALA A 25 -5.98 -17.32 1.40
N SER A 26 -6.12 -18.32 0.53
CA SER A 26 -5.65 -18.24 -0.86
C SER A 26 -6.12 -16.90 -1.40
N SER A 27 -5.19 -16.07 -1.87
CA SER A 27 -5.52 -14.83 -2.56
C SER A 27 -6.44 -15.25 -3.69
N ASN A 28 -7.74 -14.99 -3.56
CA ASN A 28 -8.69 -15.25 -4.63
C ASN A 28 -8.27 -14.33 -5.76
N ALA A 29 -7.49 -14.85 -6.71
CA ALA A 29 -7.14 -14.13 -7.91
C ALA A 29 -8.42 -13.60 -8.51
N VAL A 30 -8.44 -12.33 -8.91
CA VAL A 30 -9.62 -11.73 -9.53
C VAL A 30 -9.92 -12.50 -10.80
N ASP A 31 -11.00 -13.25 -10.78
CA ASP A 31 -11.50 -13.94 -11.97
C ASP A 31 -12.41 -12.98 -12.76
N LEU A 32 -12.01 -12.70 -13.99
CA LEU A 32 -12.78 -11.90 -14.94
C LEU A 32 -13.30 -12.73 -16.12
N ALA A 33 -13.40 -14.06 -15.97
CA ALA A 33 -14.04 -14.90 -16.97
C ALA A 33 -15.47 -14.39 -17.24
N GLY A 34 -15.82 -14.24 -18.52
CA GLY A 34 -17.11 -13.70 -18.94
C GLY A 34 -17.33 -12.20 -18.66
N ALA A 35 -16.31 -11.48 -18.18
CA ALA A 35 -16.46 -10.07 -17.90
C ALA A 35 -16.68 -9.25 -19.19
N ARG A 36 -17.56 -8.26 -19.10
CA ARG A 36 -17.88 -7.32 -20.17
C ARG A 36 -17.48 -5.89 -19.79
N ILE A 37 -17.14 -5.08 -20.76
CA ILE A 37 -16.92 -3.65 -20.57
C ILE A 37 -18.29 -2.98 -20.48
N VAL A 38 -18.58 -2.38 -19.32
CA VAL A 38 -19.85 -1.71 -19.02
C VAL A 38 -19.74 -0.19 -19.11
N HIS A 39 -18.51 0.34 -19.11
CA HIS A 39 -18.24 1.77 -19.28
C HIS A 39 -16.93 1.97 -20.00
N ARG A 40 -16.88 3.03 -20.82
CA ARG A 40 -15.67 3.52 -21.47
C ARG A 40 -15.73 5.03 -21.60
N GLU A 41 -14.68 5.67 -21.12
CA GLU A 41 -14.51 7.11 -21.19
C GLU A 41 -13.09 7.42 -21.61
N LYS A 42 -12.92 8.37 -22.51
CA LYS A 42 -11.60 8.89 -22.93
C LYS A 42 -11.35 10.20 -22.21
N SER A 43 -10.36 10.21 -21.32
CA SER A 43 -9.88 11.46 -20.71
C SER A 43 -8.71 12.06 -21.49
N VAL A 44 -8.21 13.20 -21.02
CA VAL A 44 -6.98 13.82 -21.53
C VAL A 44 -5.76 12.93 -21.27
N TYR A 45 -5.80 12.15 -20.18
CA TYR A 45 -4.65 11.35 -19.73
C TYR A 45 -4.69 9.92 -20.28
N ARG A 46 -5.88 9.29 -20.33
CA ARG A 46 -6.01 7.85 -20.66
C ARG A 46 -7.43 7.44 -21.01
N ASN A 47 -7.58 6.20 -21.45
CA ASN A 47 -8.90 5.58 -21.50
C ASN A 47 -9.25 5.01 -20.12
N VAL A 48 -10.37 5.40 -19.54
CA VAL A 48 -10.89 4.82 -18.30
C VAL A 48 -12.03 3.88 -18.66
N MET A 49 -11.88 2.60 -18.32
CA MET A 49 -12.88 1.58 -18.62
C MET A 49 -13.27 0.84 -17.36
N VAL A 50 -14.55 0.44 -17.27
CA VAL A 50 -15.04 -0.44 -16.23
C VAL A 50 -15.45 -1.77 -16.88
N THR A 51 -14.88 -2.84 -16.36
CA THR A 51 -15.26 -4.21 -16.72
C THR A 51 -15.88 -4.92 -15.54
N GLU A 52 -16.88 -5.75 -15.79
CA GLU A 52 -17.54 -6.51 -14.73
C GLU A 52 -18.06 -7.86 -15.19
N ASN A 53 -18.11 -8.78 -14.25
CA ASN A 53 -18.90 -10.02 -14.31
C ASN A 53 -19.82 -10.12 -13.07
N ASP A 54 -20.38 -11.28 -12.79
CA ASP A 54 -21.30 -11.47 -11.65
C ASP A 54 -20.64 -11.24 -10.29
N ARG A 55 -19.32 -11.42 -10.19
CA ARG A 55 -18.57 -11.31 -8.93
C ARG A 55 -17.75 -10.04 -8.82
N HIS A 56 -16.99 -9.69 -9.85
CA HIS A 56 -16.03 -8.59 -9.77
C HIS A 56 -16.39 -7.43 -10.68
N ARG A 57 -16.09 -6.23 -10.23
CA ARG A 57 -16.07 -5.01 -11.05
C ARG A 57 -14.71 -4.37 -10.90
N CYS A 58 -14.04 -4.11 -12.03
CA CYS A 58 -12.70 -3.58 -12.07
C CYS A 58 -12.58 -2.37 -12.99
N MET A 59 -11.71 -1.44 -12.63
CA MET A 59 -11.25 -0.35 -13.49
C MET A 59 -9.99 -0.80 -14.21
N ILE A 60 -9.91 -0.52 -15.50
CA ILE A 60 -8.75 -0.79 -16.35
C ILE A 60 -8.48 0.42 -17.25
N PHE A 61 -7.23 0.65 -17.58
CA PHE A 61 -6.82 1.74 -18.48
C PHE A 61 -6.46 1.24 -19.89
N THR A 62 -6.23 -0.04 -20.01
CA THR A 62 -5.97 -0.71 -21.29
C THR A 62 -6.94 -1.86 -21.51
N ARG A 63 -7.07 -2.34 -22.76
CA ARG A 63 -7.86 -3.54 -23.03
C ARG A 63 -7.22 -4.85 -22.54
N ARG A 64 -6.00 -4.77 -22.00
CA ARG A 64 -5.35 -5.90 -21.36
C ARG A 64 -5.98 -6.12 -19.98
N ILE A 65 -6.97 -7.01 -19.91
CA ILE A 65 -7.75 -7.29 -18.68
C ILE A 65 -6.89 -7.71 -17.48
N ARG A 66 -5.63 -8.08 -17.70
CA ARG A 66 -4.69 -8.43 -16.62
C ARG A 66 -4.09 -7.22 -15.89
N LEU A 67 -4.26 -6.02 -16.42
CA LEU A 67 -3.70 -4.79 -15.84
C LEU A 67 -4.81 -4.04 -15.09
N LEU A 68 -5.10 -4.54 -13.89
CA LEU A 68 -6.19 -4.04 -13.04
C LEU A 68 -5.70 -2.87 -12.19
N GLN A 69 -6.41 -1.74 -12.26
CA GLN A 69 -6.10 -0.57 -11.44
C GLN A 69 -6.80 -0.64 -10.07
N THR A 70 -8.03 -1.08 -10.07
CA THR A 70 -8.80 -1.32 -8.85
C THR A 70 -9.90 -2.34 -9.13
N CYS A 71 -10.27 -3.11 -8.12
CA CYS A 71 -11.39 -4.05 -8.19
C CYS A 71 -12.19 -4.04 -6.90
N ILE A 72 -13.47 -4.34 -7.02
CA ILE A 72 -14.36 -4.68 -5.91
C ILE A 72 -15.01 -6.04 -6.14
N ASP A 73 -15.23 -6.78 -5.06
CA ASP A 73 -16.18 -7.89 -5.06
C ASP A 73 -17.59 -7.29 -4.92
N ARG A 74 -18.48 -7.55 -5.88
CA ARG A 74 -19.82 -6.95 -5.93
C ARG A 74 -20.75 -7.45 -4.82
N LYS A 75 -20.38 -8.58 -4.16
CA LYS A 75 -21.11 -9.17 -3.03
C LYS A 75 -20.53 -8.76 -1.68
N ALA A 76 -19.29 -8.25 -1.66
CA ALA A 76 -18.56 -7.85 -0.47
C ALA A 76 -17.73 -6.58 -0.76
N THR A 77 -18.42 -5.48 -1.08
CA THR A 77 -17.79 -4.23 -1.56
C THR A 77 -16.91 -3.54 -0.53
N ASP A 78 -17.04 -3.89 0.74
CA ASP A 78 -16.22 -3.46 1.87
C ASP A 78 -14.85 -4.16 1.92
N LYS A 79 -14.68 -5.29 1.21
CA LYS A 79 -13.42 -6.04 1.20
C LYS A 79 -12.47 -5.52 0.14
N LEU A 80 -11.19 -5.45 0.48
CA LEU A 80 -10.13 -5.24 -0.49
C LEU A 80 -9.89 -6.53 -1.30
N VAL A 81 -9.66 -6.38 -2.59
CA VAL A 81 -9.58 -7.52 -3.52
C VAL A 81 -8.16 -7.68 -4.07
N LEU A 82 -7.51 -6.59 -4.46
CA LEU A 82 -6.19 -6.65 -5.08
C LEU A 82 -5.08 -6.71 -4.01
N PRO A 83 -4.08 -7.60 -4.16
CA PRO A 83 -3.03 -7.79 -3.15
C PRO A 83 -2.26 -6.52 -2.79
N TYR A 84 -1.99 -5.64 -3.76
CA TYR A 84 -1.30 -4.38 -3.48
C TYR A 84 -2.07 -3.50 -2.50
N SER A 85 -3.40 -3.47 -2.61
CA SER A 85 -4.24 -2.68 -1.70
C SER A 85 -4.23 -3.22 -0.27
N HIS A 86 -4.07 -4.55 -0.09
CA HIS A 86 -3.81 -5.15 1.22
C HIS A 86 -2.47 -4.64 1.79
N GLY A 87 -1.41 -4.70 0.97
CA GLY A 87 -0.08 -4.24 1.37
C GLY A 87 -0.05 -2.77 1.78
N MET A 88 -0.76 -1.89 1.07
CA MET A 88 -0.86 -0.45 1.38
C MET A 88 -1.43 -0.20 2.78
N MET A 89 -2.29 -1.10 3.29
CA MET A 89 -2.85 -0.98 4.63
C MET A 89 -1.81 -1.19 5.74
N THR A 90 -0.59 -1.67 5.45
CA THR A 90 0.49 -1.79 6.43
C THR A 90 0.82 -0.44 7.09
N ALA A 91 0.61 0.69 6.40
CA ALA A 91 0.74 2.02 6.99
C ALA A 91 -0.18 2.23 8.20
N MET A 92 -1.40 1.66 8.17
CA MET A 92 -2.34 1.75 9.28
C MET A 92 -1.93 0.85 10.47
N ILE A 93 -1.13 -0.20 10.24
CA ILE A 93 -0.49 -0.97 11.32
C ILE A 93 0.67 -0.17 11.89
N ALA A 94 1.47 0.46 11.04
CA ALA A 94 2.62 1.27 11.46
C ALA A 94 2.21 2.51 12.27
N HIS A 95 1.04 3.11 11.97
CA HIS A 95 0.53 4.30 12.65
C HIS A 95 -0.98 4.16 12.96
N PRO A 96 -1.37 3.35 13.98
CA PRO A 96 -2.77 3.01 14.25
C PRO A 96 -3.63 4.18 14.75
N ASP A 97 -3.00 5.23 15.30
CA ASP A 97 -3.65 6.40 15.88
C ASP A 97 -3.67 7.60 14.92
N ALA A 98 -3.40 7.37 13.64
CA ALA A 98 -3.40 8.41 12.61
C ALA A 98 -4.72 9.19 12.58
N LYS A 99 -4.63 10.52 12.50
CA LYS A 99 -5.78 11.44 12.42
C LYS A 99 -5.94 12.03 11.02
N ARG A 100 -4.84 12.12 10.25
CA ARG A 100 -4.85 12.67 8.90
C ARG A 100 -4.02 11.82 7.95
N ALA A 101 -4.62 11.41 6.86
CA ALA A 101 -3.95 10.70 5.77
C ALA A 101 -4.06 11.50 4.47
N LEU A 102 -2.99 11.47 3.67
CA LEU A 102 -2.97 11.90 2.28
C LEU A 102 -2.80 10.68 1.39
N ILE A 103 -3.65 10.54 0.39
CA ILE A 103 -3.56 9.47 -0.61
C ILE A 103 -3.35 10.10 -1.98
N ILE A 104 -2.26 9.77 -2.65
CA ILE A 104 -1.95 10.18 -4.01
C ILE A 104 -2.32 9.04 -4.94
N GLY A 105 -3.31 9.27 -5.80
CA GLY A 105 -4.02 8.28 -6.60
C GLY A 105 -5.33 7.86 -5.92
N LEU A 106 -6.41 7.83 -6.67
CA LEU A 106 -7.74 7.44 -6.18
C LEU A 106 -8.14 6.04 -6.66
N GLY A 107 -7.92 5.76 -7.95
CA GLY A 107 -8.49 4.57 -8.57
C GLY A 107 -10.00 4.49 -8.33
N GLY A 108 -10.48 3.37 -7.79
CA GLY A 108 -11.88 3.22 -7.37
C GLY A 108 -12.21 3.75 -5.97
N GLY A 109 -11.25 4.36 -5.28
CA GLY A 109 -11.42 4.84 -3.90
C GLY A 109 -11.45 3.73 -2.84
N VAL A 110 -11.02 2.52 -3.20
CA VAL A 110 -11.06 1.35 -2.29
C VAL A 110 -10.12 1.49 -1.11
N ILE A 111 -8.91 2.05 -1.31
CA ILE A 111 -7.95 2.31 -0.23
C ILE A 111 -8.50 3.40 0.70
N THR A 112 -9.03 4.51 0.15
CA THR A 112 -9.65 5.58 0.94
C THR A 112 -10.77 5.04 1.83
N ARG A 113 -11.64 4.19 1.30
CA ARG A 113 -12.70 3.52 2.07
C ARG A 113 -12.10 2.62 3.15
N ALA A 114 -11.16 1.74 2.83
CA ALA A 114 -10.54 0.82 3.77
C ALA A 114 -9.84 1.56 4.94
N VAL A 115 -9.14 2.65 4.66
CA VAL A 115 -8.54 3.52 5.69
C VAL A 115 -9.61 4.05 6.64
N ARG A 116 -10.76 4.49 6.11
CA ARG A 116 -11.90 4.96 6.91
C ARG A 116 -12.57 3.84 7.72
N ASP A 117 -12.64 2.63 7.16
CA ASP A 117 -13.26 1.48 7.84
C ASP A 117 -12.42 1.01 9.03
N VAL A 118 -11.08 1.06 8.93
CA VAL A 118 -10.19 0.70 10.06
C VAL A 118 -10.00 1.85 11.05
N ALA A 119 -10.17 3.10 10.63
CA ALA A 119 -10.03 4.31 11.46
C ALA A 119 -11.15 5.32 11.16
N PRO A 120 -12.38 5.14 11.68
CA PRO A 120 -13.54 5.97 11.34
C PRO A 120 -13.37 7.48 11.62
N GLY A 121 -12.50 7.87 12.55
CA GLY A 121 -12.20 9.27 12.88
C GLY A 121 -11.16 9.96 12.00
N ILE A 122 -10.48 9.23 11.10
CA ILE A 122 -9.39 9.79 10.30
C ILE A 122 -9.92 10.73 9.21
N HIS A 123 -9.24 11.85 8.99
CA HIS A 123 -9.48 12.71 7.84
C HIS A 123 -8.57 12.28 6.68
N VAL A 124 -9.15 12.11 5.50
CA VAL A 124 -8.44 11.65 4.31
C VAL A 124 -8.57 12.70 3.21
N ASP A 125 -7.44 13.25 2.81
CA ASP A 125 -7.32 14.02 1.57
C ASP A 125 -6.82 13.07 0.46
N THR A 126 -7.55 12.98 -0.65
CA THR A 126 -7.16 12.16 -1.80
C THR A 126 -6.86 13.07 -2.99
N VAL A 127 -5.77 12.82 -3.68
CA VAL A 127 -5.36 13.58 -4.88
C VAL A 127 -5.38 12.66 -6.08
N GLU A 128 -6.14 13.02 -7.09
CA GLU A 128 -6.24 12.28 -8.35
C GLU A 128 -5.96 13.22 -9.53
N LEU A 129 -5.12 12.78 -10.44
CA LEU A 129 -4.75 13.58 -11.60
C LEU A 129 -5.89 13.70 -12.62
N ASP A 130 -6.63 12.61 -12.81
CA ASP A 130 -7.63 12.46 -13.87
C ASP A 130 -9.05 12.61 -13.31
N PRO A 131 -9.79 13.71 -13.66
CA PRO A 131 -11.16 13.89 -13.23
C PRO A 131 -12.10 12.75 -13.68
N ALA A 132 -11.82 12.10 -14.82
CA ALA A 132 -12.61 10.95 -15.27
C ALA A 132 -12.51 9.75 -14.31
N VAL A 133 -11.33 9.54 -13.69
CA VAL A 133 -11.16 8.51 -12.67
C VAL A 133 -12.04 8.82 -11.45
N VAL A 134 -12.08 10.09 -11.01
CA VAL A 134 -12.95 10.52 -9.89
C VAL A 134 -14.42 10.26 -10.20
N ASP A 135 -14.87 10.60 -11.39
CA ASP A 135 -16.26 10.37 -11.83
C ASP A 135 -16.62 8.89 -11.90
N VAL A 136 -15.72 8.08 -12.45
CA VAL A 136 -15.89 6.62 -12.55
C VAL A 136 -15.89 6.00 -11.15
N ALA A 137 -15.03 6.44 -10.23
CA ALA A 137 -15.01 5.97 -8.84
C ALA A 137 -16.36 6.23 -8.15
N LYS A 138 -16.93 7.42 -8.33
CA LYS A 138 -18.24 7.81 -7.79
C LYS A 138 -19.39 6.99 -8.38
N ARG A 139 -19.38 6.79 -9.71
CA ARG A 139 -20.48 6.10 -10.43
C ARG A 139 -20.46 4.58 -10.26
N TYR A 140 -19.27 3.96 -10.25
CA TYR A 140 -19.17 2.51 -10.37
C TYR A 140 -18.59 1.82 -9.13
N PHE A 141 -17.82 2.51 -8.29
CA PHE A 141 -17.14 1.91 -7.14
C PHE A 141 -17.68 2.36 -5.78
N GLY A 142 -18.75 3.16 -5.79
CA GLY A 142 -19.40 3.61 -4.56
C GLY A 142 -18.57 4.61 -3.77
N PHE A 143 -17.54 5.22 -4.38
CA PHE A 143 -16.77 6.27 -3.72
C PHE A 143 -17.63 7.48 -3.39
N ARG A 144 -17.48 8.00 -2.16
CA ARG A 144 -18.21 9.18 -1.68
C ARG A 144 -17.30 10.07 -0.85
N GLU A 145 -17.37 11.35 -1.13
CA GLU A 145 -16.82 12.39 -0.27
C GLU A 145 -17.78 12.69 0.88
N ASN A 146 -17.24 13.13 2.02
CA ASN A 146 -18.01 13.52 3.19
C ASN A 146 -17.18 14.47 4.07
N GLY A 147 -17.62 14.77 5.29
CA GLY A 147 -16.90 15.65 6.21
C GLY A 147 -15.47 15.20 6.57
N HIS A 148 -15.12 13.94 6.33
CA HIS A 148 -13.81 13.37 6.62
C HIS A 148 -13.02 13.00 5.35
N VAL A 149 -13.63 13.00 4.18
CA VAL A 149 -12.99 12.61 2.91
C VAL A 149 -13.16 13.72 1.90
N LYS A 150 -12.04 14.25 1.42
CA LYS A 150 -12.00 15.26 0.36
C LYS A 150 -11.14 14.78 -0.80
N THR A 151 -11.58 15.08 -2.01
CA THR A 151 -10.84 14.77 -3.24
C THR A 151 -10.42 16.04 -3.94
N TYR A 152 -9.18 16.05 -4.42
CA TYR A 152 -8.58 17.16 -5.16
C TYR A 152 -8.12 16.64 -6.52
N VAL A 153 -8.63 17.22 -7.60
CA VAL A 153 -8.14 16.96 -8.95
C VAL A 153 -6.90 17.81 -9.15
N ASN A 154 -5.72 17.18 -9.04
CA ASN A 154 -4.43 17.86 -9.14
C ASN A 154 -3.30 16.84 -9.39
N ASP A 155 -2.14 17.34 -9.83
CA ASP A 155 -0.90 16.56 -9.75
C ASP A 155 -0.46 16.37 -8.29
N GLY A 156 -0.04 15.14 -7.95
CA GLY A 156 0.30 14.76 -6.57
C GLY A 156 1.42 15.60 -5.98
N ARG A 157 2.49 15.89 -6.75
CA ARG A 157 3.62 16.68 -6.28
C ARG A 157 3.29 18.16 -6.15
N VAL A 158 2.51 18.68 -7.10
CA VAL A 158 2.02 20.07 -7.02
C VAL A 158 1.17 20.24 -5.75
N PHE A 159 0.29 19.30 -5.46
CA PHE A 159 -0.50 19.33 -4.24
C PHE A 159 0.37 19.30 -2.97
N ILE A 160 1.34 18.41 -2.88
CA ILE A 160 2.27 18.34 -1.73
C ILE A 160 2.99 19.67 -1.53
N ARG A 161 3.50 20.28 -2.59
CA ARG A 161 4.16 21.59 -2.51
C ARG A 161 3.22 22.69 -2.01
N GLN A 162 1.95 22.64 -2.42
CA GLN A 162 0.91 23.56 -1.91
C GLN A 162 0.65 23.35 -0.42
N GLN A 163 0.57 22.08 0.04
CA GLN A 163 0.35 21.78 1.45
C GLN A 163 1.57 22.17 2.32
N ASN A 164 2.79 21.93 1.86
CA ASN A 164 4.01 22.37 2.54
C ASN A 164 4.05 23.89 2.72
N ARG A 165 3.65 24.66 1.69
CA ARG A 165 3.53 26.13 1.83
C ARG A 165 2.49 26.55 2.85
N LYS A 166 1.41 25.78 3.01
CA LYS A 166 0.36 26.02 4.02
C LYS A 166 0.74 25.48 5.41
N LYS A 167 1.95 24.85 5.55
CA LYS A 167 2.37 24.16 6.77
C LYS A 167 1.37 23.11 7.25
N ALA A 168 0.68 22.47 6.32
CA ALA A 168 -0.19 21.35 6.64
C ALA A 168 0.67 20.11 6.96
N HIS A 169 0.14 19.23 7.81
CA HIS A 169 0.83 18.00 8.20
C HIS A 169 -0.12 16.82 8.15
N TYR A 170 0.47 15.63 7.90
CA TYR A 170 -0.21 14.35 7.82
C TYR A 170 0.51 13.29 8.65
N ASP A 171 -0.23 12.34 9.17
CA ASP A 171 0.34 11.20 9.91
C ASP A 171 0.73 10.07 8.95
N ILE A 172 -0.01 9.97 7.83
CA ILE A 172 0.22 8.97 6.80
C ILE A 172 0.18 9.63 5.42
N VAL A 173 1.16 9.33 4.58
CA VAL A 173 1.14 9.63 3.15
C VAL A 173 1.18 8.30 2.38
N MET A 174 0.17 8.05 1.54
CA MET A 174 0.07 6.87 0.68
C MET A 174 0.28 7.28 -0.77
N ILE A 175 1.16 6.60 -1.51
CA ILE A 175 1.45 6.85 -2.92
C ILE A 175 0.99 5.63 -3.72
N ASP A 176 -0.09 5.78 -4.46
CA ASP A 176 -0.69 4.76 -5.34
C ASP A 176 -0.94 5.37 -6.73
N ALA A 177 0.12 5.93 -7.33
CA ALA A 177 0.06 6.72 -8.56
C ALA A 177 0.72 6.05 -9.76
N CYS A 178 1.23 4.84 -9.63
CA CYS A 178 1.81 4.08 -10.73
C CYS A 178 0.71 3.38 -11.53
N ASP A 179 0.89 3.33 -12.85
CA ASP A 179 0.11 2.45 -13.70
C ASP A 179 1.05 1.38 -14.31
N ASN A 180 0.47 0.30 -14.83
CA ASN A 180 1.24 -0.86 -15.26
C ASN A 180 2.14 -0.62 -16.49
N ASP A 181 1.94 0.47 -17.22
CA ASP A 181 2.68 0.81 -18.43
C ASP A 181 3.53 2.09 -18.26
N PHE A 182 3.36 2.82 -17.13
CA PHE A 182 4.04 4.09 -16.92
C PHE A 182 4.26 4.39 -15.43
N VAL A 183 5.47 4.80 -15.11
CA VAL A 183 5.85 5.27 -13.78
C VAL A 183 6.07 6.79 -13.83
N PRO A 184 5.33 7.59 -13.04
CA PRO A 184 5.50 9.04 -13.03
C PRO A 184 6.84 9.42 -12.36
N GLU A 185 7.87 9.62 -13.17
CA GLU A 185 9.27 9.79 -12.74
C GLU A 185 9.45 10.89 -11.70
N HIS A 186 8.67 11.98 -11.78
CA HIS A 186 8.73 13.10 -10.84
C HIS A 186 8.21 12.78 -9.43
N LEU A 187 7.51 11.65 -9.27
CA LEU A 187 7.04 11.13 -7.97
C LEU A 187 8.00 10.09 -7.35
N LEU A 188 9.13 9.80 -7.98
CA LEU A 188 10.11 8.82 -7.50
C LEU A 188 11.42 9.45 -7.03
N THR A 189 11.57 10.78 -7.11
CA THR A 189 12.83 11.46 -6.87
C THR A 189 13.08 11.71 -5.38
N LYS A 190 14.36 11.82 -5.02
CA LYS A 190 14.79 12.17 -3.67
C LYS A 190 14.16 13.49 -3.21
N GLU A 191 14.10 14.47 -4.10
CA GLU A 191 13.49 15.78 -3.81
C GLU A 191 12.00 15.64 -3.48
N PHE A 192 11.28 14.78 -4.22
CA PHE A 192 9.88 14.49 -3.89
C PHE A 192 9.74 13.79 -2.54
N MET A 193 10.60 12.83 -2.21
CA MET A 193 10.59 12.17 -0.90
C MET A 193 10.91 13.16 0.23
N GLN A 194 11.78 14.13 0.02
CA GLN A 194 12.06 15.22 0.98
C GLN A 194 10.85 16.14 1.17
N GLU A 195 10.11 16.43 0.09
CA GLU A 195 8.85 17.17 0.15
C GLU A 195 7.80 16.42 0.99
N ILE A 196 7.72 15.08 0.87
CA ILE A 196 6.87 14.21 1.71
C ILE A 196 7.35 14.20 3.16
N GLN A 197 8.64 14.04 3.40
CA GLN A 197 9.19 14.02 4.77
C GLN A 197 8.86 15.31 5.52
N THR A 198 8.91 16.46 4.83
CA THR A 198 8.52 17.76 5.39
C THR A 198 7.02 17.80 5.74
N LEU A 199 6.18 17.13 4.97
CA LEU A 199 4.74 17.09 5.14
C LEU A 199 4.30 16.17 6.29
N LEU A 200 5.11 15.17 6.64
CA LEU A 200 4.77 14.21 7.69
C LEU A 200 4.90 14.82 9.10
N ASN A 201 3.98 14.47 9.99
CA ASN A 201 4.10 14.70 11.44
C ASN A 201 5.28 13.88 12.03
N PRO A 202 5.83 14.26 13.20
CA PRO A 202 6.72 13.37 13.95
C PRO A 202 6.08 12.00 14.16
N GLY A 203 6.84 10.91 13.93
CA GLY A 203 6.32 9.54 13.95
C GLY A 203 5.48 9.15 12.74
N GLY A 204 5.22 10.07 11.82
CA GLY A 204 4.44 9.82 10.60
C GLY A 204 5.13 8.86 9.63
N VAL A 205 4.35 8.25 8.74
CA VAL A 205 4.84 7.22 7.80
C VAL A 205 4.42 7.52 6.37
N VAL A 206 5.29 7.16 5.43
CA VAL A 206 4.97 7.07 4.00
C VAL A 206 4.88 5.60 3.59
N VAL A 207 3.90 5.28 2.76
CA VAL A 207 3.77 3.98 2.09
C VAL A 207 3.57 4.21 0.61
N ALA A 208 4.22 3.38 -0.22
CA ALA A 208 4.09 3.47 -1.67
C ALA A 208 3.88 2.10 -2.30
N ASN A 209 2.95 2.04 -3.26
CA ASN A 209 2.82 0.94 -4.18
C ASN A 209 3.87 1.08 -5.29
N SER A 210 4.67 0.06 -5.48
CA SER A 210 5.73 -0.02 -6.49
C SER A 210 5.74 -1.40 -7.14
N PHE A 211 6.72 -1.63 -8.01
CA PHE A 211 6.89 -2.90 -8.70
C PHE A 211 8.00 -3.73 -8.05
N SER A 212 7.84 -5.06 -8.09
CA SER A 212 8.81 -6.00 -7.52
C SER A 212 9.87 -6.48 -8.53
N LYS A 213 9.84 -5.97 -9.77
CA LYS A 213 10.68 -6.41 -10.89
C LYS A 213 11.42 -5.23 -11.52
N GLY A 214 12.48 -5.56 -12.29
CA GLY A 214 13.30 -4.59 -12.99
C GLY A 214 14.36 -3.93 -12.09
N ARG A 215 15.24 -3.16 -12.72
CA ARG A 215 16.33 -2.46 -12.05
C ARG A 215 15.83 -1.26 -11.22
N LEU A 216 14.63 -0.76 -11.54
CA LEU A 216 13.99 0.33 -10.81
C LEU A 216 13.88 0.05 -9.31
N VAL A 217 13.61 -1.20 -8.92
CA VAL A 217 13.53 -1.67 -7.52
C VAL A 217 14.72 -1.17 -6.68
N TYR A 218 15.93 -1.28 -7.19
CA TYR A 218 17.15 -0.92 -6.46
C TYR A 218 17.30 0.59 -6.32
N HIS A 219 16.99 1.33 -7.39
CA HIS A 219 17.09 2.78 -7.40
C HIS A 219 16.03 3.45 -6.51
N GLU A 220 14.81 2.90 -6.48
CA GLU A 220 13.76 3.33 -5.55
C GLU A 220 14.17 3.09 -4.10
N SER A 221 14.63 1.88 -3.76
CA SER A 221 15.08 1.58 -2.40
C SER A 221 16.21 2.51 -1.97
N ALA A 222 17.18 2.79 -2.85
CA ALA A 222 18.24 3.77 -2.60
C ALA A 222 17.67 5.18 -2.37
N THR A 223 16.64 5.56 -3.14
CA THR A 223 15.99 6.87 -3.02
C THR A 223 15.31 7.04 -1.66
N TYR A 224 14.45 6.09 -1.28
CA TYR A 224 13.78 6.12 0.04
C TYR A 224 14.77 6.13 1.19
N ARG A 225 15.80 5.27 1.14
CA ARG A 225 16.85 5.24 2.18
C ARG A 225 17.64 6.54 2.31
N SER A 226 17.92 7.21 1.20
CA SER A 226 18.66 8.47 1.21
C SER A 226 17.95 9.59 1.95
N VAL A 227 16.62 9.46 2.17
CA VAL A 227 15.78 10.46 2.84
C VAL A 227 15.32 9.96 4.22
N PHE A 228 14.86 8.73 4.31
CA PHE A 228 14.20 8.20 5.51
C PHE A 228 15.08 7.27 6.35
N GLY A 229 16.24 6.87 5.86
CA GLY A 229 17.11 5.90 6.55
C GLY A 229 16.55 4.48 6.49
N ASN A 230 15.83 4.04 7.52
CA ASN A 230 15.25 2.70 7.55
C ASN A 230 14.02 2.60 6.64
N VAL A 231 14.02 1.55 5.82
CA VAL A 231 12.94 1.27 4.87
C VAL A 231 12.52 -0.19 5.02
N LEU A 232 11.22 -0.42 5.11
CA LEU A 232 10.61 -1.74 5.05
C LEU A 232 10.02 -2.00 3.67
N GLU A 233 9.98 -3.27 3.32
CA GLU A 233 9.32 -3.78 2.13
C GLU A 233 8.33 -4.88 2.50
N VAL A 234 7.19 -4.90 1.79
CA VAL A 234 6.19 -5.95 1.87
C VAL A 234 5.94 -6.42 0.44
N ASP A 235 6.45 -7.60 0.09
CA ASP A 235 6.20 -8.19 -1.22
C ASP A 235 4.82 -8.84 -1.21
N VAL A 236 3.97 -8.37 -2.09
CA VAL A 236 2.62 -8.90 -2.24
C VAL A 236 2.48 -9.61 -3.59
N ASP A 237 1.53 -10.53 -3.68
CA ASP A 237 1.22 -11.21 -4.93
C ASP A 237 0.87 -10.20 -6.04
N GLY A 238 1.03 -10.62 -7.29
CA GLY A 238 0.68 -9.78 -8.45
C GLY A 238 1.80 -8.91 -8.99
N GLY A 239 3.02 -9.02 -8.43
CA GLY A 239 4.20 -8.30 -8.93
C GLY A 239 4.35 -6.89 -8.35
N ASN A 240 3.61 -6.56 -7.31
CA ASN A 240 3.73 -5.33 -6.56
C ASN A 240 4.65 -5.50 -5.34
N ARG A 241 5.33 -4.43 -5.01
CA ARG A 241 6.14 -4.27 -3.80
C ARG A 241 5.65 -3.02 -3.08
N ILE A 242 5.37 -3.15 -1.80
CA ILE A 242 4.99 -2.01 -0.97
C ILE A 242 6.21 -1.55 -0.19
N ILE A 243 6.54 -0.28 -0.32
CA ILE A 243 7.65 0.37 0.37
C ILE A 243 7.08 1.18 1.53
N LEU A 244 7.64 1.02 2.74
CA LEU A 244 7.27 1.81 3.91
C LEU A 244 8.50 2.48 4.50
N ALA A 245 8.35 3.74 4.92
CA ALA A 245 9.38 4.45 5.67
C ALA A 245 8.76 5.38 6.71
N GLY A 246 9.46 5.56 7.82
CA GLY A 246 9.09 6.51 8.87
C GLY A 246 9.83 7.84 8.70
N ARG A 247 9.16 8.96 8.99
CA ARG A 247 9.75 10.30 8.92
C ARG A 247 11.09 10.39 9.66
N ASP A 248 11.14 9.78 10.86
CA ASP A 248 12.25 9.95 11.81
C ASP A 248 13.29 8.82 11.71
N GLY A 249 13.18 7.95 10.69
CA GLY A 249 14.12 6.86 10.42
C GLY A 249 14.03 5.67 11.39
N ASP A 250 13.00 5.62 12.23
CA ASP A 250 12.82 4.63 13.31
C ASP A 250 11.88 3.48 12.96
N LEU A 251 11.32 3.47 11.74
CA LEU A 251 10.37 2.43 11.33
C LEU A 251 11.08 1.09 11.14
N GLY A 252 10.64 0.10 11.92
CA GLY A 252 11.11 -1.28 11.84
C GLY A 252 9.97 -2.29 12.01
N VAL A 253 10.23 -3.55 11.70
CA VAL A 253 9.24 -4.64 11.80
C VAL A 253 8.67 -4.76 13.23
N ASP A 254 9.47 -4.45 14.24
CA ASP A 254 9.02 -4.52 15.64
C ASP A 254 7.93 -3.48 15.96
N ARG A 255 7.92 -2.31 15.28
CA ARG A 255 6.81 -1.35 15.40
C ARG A 255 5.50 -1.97 14.87
N LEU A 256 5.55 -2.68 13.75
CA LEU A 256 4.40 -3.40 13.19
C LEU A 256 3.92 -4.50 14.14
N LYS A 257 4.84 -5.29 14.72
CA LYS A 257 4.52 -6.37 15.66
C LYS A 257 3.84 -5.84 16.93
N ARG A 258 4.32 -4.73 17.50
CA ARG A 258 3.70 -4.13 18.69
C ARG A 258 2.24 -3.72 18.46
N ASN A 259 1.91 -3.26 17.26
CA ASN A 259 0.58 -2.75 16.93
C ASN A 259 -0.37 -3.85 16.40
N LEU A 260 0.15 -5.06 16.13
CA LEU A 260 -0.56 -6.12 15.44
C LEU A 260 -1.85 -6.54 16.14
N GLN A 261 -1.81 -6.72 17.47
CA GLN A 261 -2.97 -7.18 18.23
C GLN A 261 -4.18 -6.24 18.10
N ALA A 262 -3.93 -4.93 18.15
CA ALA A 262 -4.98 -3.92 18.01
C ALA A 262 -5.45 -3.74 16.55
N ALA A 263 -4.59 -4.03 15.58
CA ALA A 263 -4.90 -3.91 14.16
C ALA A 263 -5.77 -5.08 13.65
N THR A 264 -5.50 -6.32 14.08
CA THR A 264 -6.10 -7.53 13.51
C THR A 264 -7.63 -7.47 13.39
N PRO A 265 -8.43 -7.15 14.43
CA PRO A 265 -9.89 -7.16 14.31
C PRO A 265 -10.43 -6.10 13.33
N LYS A 266 -9.70 -5.00 13.16
CA LYS A 266 -10.08 -3.93 12.23
C LYS A 266 -9.82 -4.33 10.78
N PHE A 267 -8.71 -5.05 10.55
CA PHE A 267 -8.28 -5.51 9.23
C PHE A 267 -9.12 -6.66 8.72
N ASP A 268 -9.58 -7.57 9.59
CA ASP A 268 -10.49 -8.66 9.22
C ASP A 268 -11.79 -8.12 8.60
N ARG A 269 -12.26 -6.95 9.05
CA ARG A 269 -13.45 -6.29 8.48
C ARG A 269 -13.29 -5.93 7.02
N ILE A 270 -12.09 -5.58 6.58
CA ILE A 270 -11.79 -5.21 5.19
C ILE A 270 -11.19 -6.37 4.38
N GLY A 271 -11.18 -7.59 4.94
CA GLY A 271 -10.68 -8.80 4.27
C GLY A 271 -9.15 -8.88 4.19
N VAL A 272 -8.43 -8.20 5.08
CA VAL A 272 -6.96 -8.15 5.08
C VAL A 272 -6.41 -8.88 6.30
N SER A 273 -5.44 -9.76 6.11
CA SER A 273 -4.73 -10.42 7.21
C SER A 273 -3.56 -9.55 7.69
N ALA A 274 -3.76 -8.80 8.79
CA ALA A 274 -2.68 -8.03 9.40
C ALA A 274 -1.51 -8.93 9.86
N PRO A 275 -1.73 -10.13 10.46
CA PRO A 275 -0.64 -11.05 10.79
C PRO A 275 0.20 -11.46 9.57
N TYR A 276 -0.45 -11.75 8.45
CA TYR A 276 0.25 -12.09 7.20
C TYR A 276 1.13 -10.94 6.72
N LEU A 277 0.59 -9.71 6.64
CA LEU A 277 1.36 -8.54 6.21
C LEU A 277 2.60 -8.31 7.09
N VAL A 278 2.46 -8.44 8.41
CA VAL A 278 3.59 -8.29 9.34
C VAL A 278 4.61 -9.41 9.19
N SER A 279 4.17 -10.64 8.89
CA SER A 279 5.06 -11.80 8.71
C SER A 279 5.95 -11.71 7.48
N ILE A 280 5.48 -11.02 6.42
CA ILE A 280 6.21 -10.83 5.16
C ILE A 280 6.93 -9.48 5.08
N ALA A 281 6.71 -8.58 6.06
CA ALA A 281 7.42 -7.32 6.14
C ALA A 281 8.88 -7.55 6.52
N ARG A 282 9.81 -6.95 5.78
CA ARG A 282 11.24 -7.07 6.00
C ARG A 282 11.97 -5.76 5.73
N PRO A 283 13.17 -5.55 6.32
CA PRO A 283 14.02 -4.45 5.90
C PRO A 283 14.35 -4.57 4.41
N SER A 284 14.32 -3.43 3.72
CA SER A 284 14.72 -3.35 2.32
C SER A 284 16.19 -3.79 2.16
N ALA A 285 16.48 -4.67 1.21
CA ALA A 285 17.85 -5.06 0.90
C ALA A 285 18.69 -3.86 0.46
N ASP A 286 19.96 -3.79 0.85
CA ASP A 286 20.85 -2.72 0.39
C ASP A 286 21.30 -3.00 -1.06
N PRO A 287 20.84 -2.23 -2.03
CA PRO A 287 21.20 -2.47 -3.42
C PRO A 287 22.59 -1.88 -3.67
N LYS A 288 23.63 -2.71 -3.58
CA LYS A 288 25.00 -2.31 -3.92
C LYS A 288 25.06 -1.64 -5.29
N GLY A 289 25.54 -0.43 -5.37
CA GLY A 289 25.76 0.32 -6.60
C GLY A 289 24.55 1.06 -7.19
N ALA A 290 23.34 0.91 -6.63
CA ALA A 290 22.22 1.72 -7.05
C ALA A 290 22.32 3.14 -6.45
N ARG A 291 22.09 4.14 -7.30
CA ARG A 291 22.04 5.54 -6.85
C ARG A 291 20.59 6.02 -6.71
N PRO A 292 20.33 6.95 -5.79
CA PRO A 292 19.01 7.57 -5.68
C PRO A 292 18.58 8.24 -7.00
N LEU A 293 17.29 8.16 -7.30
CA LEU A 293 16.66 8.97 -8.36
C LEU A 293 16.56 10.42 -7.88
N THR A 294 16.78 11.36 -8.76
CA THR A 294 16.73 12.80 -8.47
C THR A 294 15.97 13.54 -9.58
N ASP A 295 15.54 14.77 -9.32
CA ASP A 295 14.87 15.60 -10.36
C ASP A 295 15.73 15.81 -11.62
N LYS A 296 17.05 15.67 -11.49
CA LYS A 296 18.00 15.74 -12.62
C LYS A 296 18.29 14.38 -13.26
N TYR A 297 17.94 13.28 -12.58
CA TYR A 297 18.21 11.92 -13.03
C TYR A 297 17.15 10.97 -12.51
N SER A 298 16.15 10.70 -13.31
CA SER A 298 15.07 9.75 -12.99
C SER A 298 14.64 8.96 -14.24
N PRO A 299 15.49 8.05 -14.77
CA PRO A 299 15.15 7.26 -15.94
C PRO A 299 14.28 6.05 -15.55
N ALA A 300 13.22 6.28 -14.74
CA ALA A 300 12.44 5.22 -14.12
C ALA A 300 11.79 4.30 -15.16
N ASN A 301 11.26 4.86 -16.24
CA ASN A 301 10.61 4.07 -17.30
C ASN A 301 11.61 3.19 -18.09
N LEU A 302 12.88 3.59 -18.21
CA LEU A 302 13.92 2.74 -18.78
C LEU A 302 14.33 1.61 -17.82
N LEU A 303 14.44 1.91 -16.52
CA LEU A 303 14.80 0.95 -15.48
C LEU A 303 13.68 -0.04 -15.14
N PHE A 304 12.45 0.31 -15.48
CA PHE A 304 11.27 -0.53 -15.27
C PHE A 304 11.12 -1.61 -16.34
N GLY A 305 11.55 -1.34 -17.56
CA GLY A 305 11.43 -2.25 -18.71
C GLY A 305 12.56 -3.28 -18.84
N ASP A 306 13.61 -3.20 -18.00
CA ASP A 306 14.80 -4.07 -18.06
C ASP A 306 14.62 -5.41 -17.29
#